data_d769eec49bc798aec5f00244b48f12f6
#
_entry.id   d769eec49bc798aec5f00244b48f12f6
#
_cell.length_a   1.000
_cell.length_b   1.000
_cell.length_c   1.000
_cell.angle_alpha   90.00
_cell.angle_beta   90.00
_cell.angle_gamma   90.00
#
_symmetry.space_group_name_H-M   'P 1'
#
loop_
_entity.id
_entity.type
_entity.pdbx_description
1 polymer ?
#
loop_
_entity_poly.entity_id
_entity_poly.type
_entity_poly.pdbx_seq_one_letter_code
_entity_poly.pdbx_strand_id
1 'polypeptide(L)'
;MKKLVALMVALTMVLGLASVASAAEYPSKGISVICPWGAGGGTDAVLRAFCEAMGKDLGVTLTVDNRTGGGGIIGHQAIADAEPDGYTIGMITFELSTYKHLGTSELTYEDYEPLCRVNTDAAAITVNAEWAKANNITDLAGFIDYCKAHPGEVQMGGSSNMPIDRKSGSA
;
A
#
# COMPACT_ATOMS: atom_id res chain seq x y z
N MET A 1 -61.42 21.25 -3.95
CA MET A 1 -60.53 20.06 -4.20
C MET A 1 -59.41 20.38 -5.19
N LYS A 2 -59.67 20.83 -6.44
CA LYS A 2 -58.61 21.09 -7.43
C LYS A 2 -57.54 22.11 -6.99
N LYS A 3 -57.92 23.17 -6.25
CA LYS A 3 -56.99 24.20 -5.74
C LYS A 3 -56.09 23.67 -4.60
N LEU A 4 -56.62 22.73 -3.76
CA LEU A 4 -55.85 22.11 -2.68
C LEU A 4 -54.80 21.13 -3.23
N VAL A 5 -55.18 20.36 -4.26
CA VAL A 5 -54.26 19.44 -4.95
C VAL A 5 -53.14 20.22 -5.67
N ALA A 6 -53.47 21.31 -6.32
CA ALA A 6 -52.48 22.16 -6.96
C ALA A 6 -51.50 22.79 -5.95
N LEU A 7 -51.98 23.18 -4.76
CA LEU A 7 -51.13 23.70 -3.69
C LEU A 7 -50.20 22.62 -3.11
N MET A 8 -50.70 21.39 -2.93
CA MET A 8 -49.87 20.26 -2.47
C MET A 8 -48.79 19.85 -3.47
N VAL A 9 -49.13 19.83 -4.77
CA VAL A 9 -48.14 19.54 -5.83
C VAL A 9 -47.09 20.64 -5.92
N ALA A 10 -47.49 21.92 -5.79
CA ALA A 10 -46.53 23.02 -5.77
C ALA A 10 -45.61 22.96 -4.53
N LEU A 11 -46.13 22.57 -3.36
CA LEU A 11 -45.35 22.44 -2.13
C LEU A 11 -44.37 21.26 -2.19
N THR A 12 -44.74 20.12 -2.81
CA THR A 12 -43.83 18.98 -3.04
C THR A 12 -42.76 19.31 -4.07
N MET A 13 -43.05 20.12 -5.09
CA MET A 13 -42.02 20.59 -6.03
C MET A 13 -41.00 21.53 -5.36
N VAL A 14 -41.47 22.43 -4.50
CA VAL A 14 -40.57 23.36 -3.76
C VAL A 14 -39.71 22.62 -2.73
N LEU A 15 -40.26 21.62 -2.05
CA LEU A 15 -39.45 20.77 -1.13
C LEU A 15 -38.46 19.86 -1.87
N GLY A 16 -38.77 19.44 -3.09
CA GLY A 16 -37.84 18.63 -3.92
C GLY A 16 -36.67 19.44 -4.48
N LEU A 17 -36.78 20.74 -4.63
CA LEU A 17 -35.71 21.63 -5.07
C LEU A 17 -34.77 22.09 -3.95
N ALA A 18 -35.17 21.93 -2.68
CA ALA A 18 -34.33 22.28 -1.52
C ALA A 18 -33.24 21.28 -1.20
N SER A 19 -33.21 20.13 -1.83
CA SER A 19 -32.12 19.10 -1.67
C SER A 19 -31.05 19.18 -2.75
N VAL A 20 -30.75 20.36 -3.28
CA VAL A 20 -29.41 20.57 -3.85
C VAL A 20 -28.47 20.68 -2.66
N ALA A 21 -28.15 19.50 -2.06
CA ALA A 21 -27.01 19.39 -1.18
C ALA A 21 -25.85 19.95 -1.98
N SER A 22 -25.34 21.10 -1.61
CA SER A 22 -24.06 21.60 -2.07
C SER A 22 -23.10 20.47 -1.76
N ALA A 23 -22.68 19.72 -2.77
CA ALA A 23 -21.65 18.74 -2.63
C ALA A 23 -20.46 19.52 -2.05
N ALA A 24 -20.14 19.29 -0.77
CA ALA A 24 -19.01 19.93 -0.15
C ALA A 24 -17.83 19.67 -1.06
N GLU A 25 -17.09 20.73 -1.40
CA GLU A 25 -15.94 20.63 -2.29
C GLU A 25 -14.96 19.62 -1.69
N TYR A 26 -14.69 18.54 -2.41
CA TYR A 26 -13.72 17.51 -1.96
C TYR A 26 -12.31 17.93 -2.38
N PRO A 27 -11.31 17.83 -1.50
CA PRO A 27 -11.39 17.48 -0.06
C PRO A 27 -11.73 18.72 0.81
N SER A 28 -12.65 18.58 1.75
CA SER A 28 -13.04 19.64 2.70
C SER A 28 -12.36 19.51 4.08
N LYS A 29 -11.62 18.42 4.31
CA LYS A 29 -10.89 18.11 5.57
C LYS A 29 -9.61 17.35 5.26
N GLY A 30 -8.74 17.17 6.26
CA GLY A 30 -7.53 16.37 6.13
C GLY A 30 -7.81 14.90 5.75
N ILE A 31 -6.85 14.28 5.07
CA ILE A 31 -6.92 12.89 4.59
C ILE A 31 -5.95 12.04 5.42
N SER A 32 -6.42 10.90 5.91
CA SER A 32 -5.58 9.88 6.55
C SER A 32 -4.95 8.97 5.50
N VAL A 33 -3.64 8.70 5.63
CA VAL A 33 -2.90 7.89 4.66
C VAL A 33 -2.22 6.74 5.40
N ILE A 34 -2.74 5.53 5.26
CA ILE A 34 -2.23 4.34 5.95
C ILE A 34 -0.95 3.86 5.27
N CYS A 35 0.11 3.72 6.09
CA CYS A 35 1.37 3.08 5.71
C CYS A 35 1.47 1.71 6.39
N PRO A 36 1.54 0.57 5.67
CA PRO A 36 1.61 -0.76 6.27
C PRO A 36 2.98 -1.09 6.90
N TRP A 37 3.92 -0.15 6.85
CA TRP A 37 5.29 -0.33 7.30
C TRP A 37 5.72 0.69 8.37
N GLY A 38 6.80 0.35 9.07
CA GLY A 38 7.33 1.17 10.16
C GLY A 38 7.77 2.56 9.71
N ALA A 39 7.59 3.52 10.60
CA ALA A 39 8.07 4.88 10.41
C ALA A 39 9.59 4.92 10.17
N GLY A 40 10.04 5.75 9.24
CA GLY A 40 11.43 5.88 8.82
C GLY A 40 11.92 4.81 7.86
N GLY A 41 11.09 3.82 7.49
CA GLY A 41 11.38 2.87 6.42
C GLY A 41 11.23 3.48 5.02
N GLY A 42 11.68 2.75 3.99
CA GLY A 42 11.63 3.25 2.60
C GLY A 42 10.21 3.60 2.15
N THR A 43 9.23 2.75 2.43
CA THR A 43 7.82 3.00 2.09
C THR A 43 7.28 4.24 2.79
N ASP A 44 7.58 4.40 4.08
CA ASP A 44 7.16 5.56 4.88
C ASP A 44 7.77 6.87 4.33
N ALA A 45 9.07 6.87 4.01
CA ALA A 45 9.77 8.03 3.47
C ALA A 45 9.18 8.47 2.11
N VAL A 46 8.96 7.52 1.20
CA VAL A 46 8.33 7.78 -0.10
C VAL A 46 6.91 8.31 0.08
N LEU A 47 6.13 7.67 0.97
CA LEU A 47 4.74 8.06 1.21
C LEU A 47 4.64 9.47 1.81
N ARG A 48 5.52 9.84 2.75
CA ARG A 48 5.54 11.20 3.33
C ARG A 48 5.88 12.26 2.29
N ALA A 49 6.87 12.01 1.43
CA ALA A 49 7.20 12.93 0.33
C ALA A 49 6.02 13.10 -0.65
N PHE A 50 5.33 11.99 -0.98
CA PHE A 50 4.12 12.02 -1.80
C PHE A 50 2.99 12.80 -1.14
N CYS A 51 2.72 12.55 0.16
CA CYS A 51 1.70 13.25 0.94
C CYS A 51 1.98 14.75 1.04
N GLU A 52 3.24 15.15 1.19
CA GLU A 52 3.62 16.56 1.23
C GLU A 52 3.31 17.26 -0.10
N ALA A 53 3.66 16.64 -1.23
CA ALA A 53 3.38 17.19 -2.56
C ALA A 53 1.86 17.26 -2.80
N MET A 54 1.14 16.16 -2.61
CA MET A 54 -0.30 16.08 -2.82
C MET A 54 -1.09 17.02 -1.89
N GLY A 55 -0.64 17.20 -0.65
CA GLY A 55 -1.26 18.13 0.30
C GLY A 55 -1.18 19.58 -0.13
N LYS A 56 -0.07 19.97 -0.77
CA LYS A 56 0.10 21.31 -1.35
C LYS A 56 -0.88 21.55 -2.50
N ASP A 57 -1.06 20.56 -3.36
CA ASP A 57 -1.96 20.66 -4.52
C ASP A 57 -3.44 20.65 -4.10
N LEU A 58 -3.80 19.80 -3.13
CA LEU A 58 -5.18 19.67 -2.64
C LEU A 58 -5.57 20.75 -1.61
N GLY A 59 -4.62 21.49 -1.06
CA GLY A 59 -4.89 22.50 -0.04
C GLY A 59 -5.30 21.94 1.32
N VAL A 60 -5.05 20.64 1.60
CA VAL A 60 -5.38 19.98 2.86
C VAL A 60 -4.20 19.18 3.40
N THR A 61 -4.22 18.88 4.70
CA THR A 61 -3.17 18.07 5.33
C THR A 61 -3.42 16.59 5.06
N LEU A 62 -2.39 15.87 4.58
CA LEU A 62 -2.36 14.42 4.52
C LEU A 62 -1.52 13.90 5.70
N THR A 63 -2.12 13.07 6.56
CA THR A 63 -1.45 12.53 7.74
C THR A 63 -1.13 11.06 7.54
N VAL A 64 0.16 10.71 7.61
CA VAL A 64 0.61 9.31 7.50
C VAL A 64 0.42 8.59 8.83
N ASP A 65 -0.32 7.48 8.79
CA ASP A 65 -0.60 6.58 9.91
C ASP A 65 0.09 5.22 9.66
N ASN A 66 1.11 4.91 10.45
CA ASN A 66 1.87 3.67 10.30
C ASN A 66 1.16 2.51 11.04
N ARG A 67 0.57 1.58 10.32
CA ARG A 67 -0.10 0.38 10.85
C ARG A 67 0.66 -0.87 10.47
N THR A 68 1.59 -1.27 11.32
CA THR A 68 2.54 -2.36 11.07
C THR A 68 2.05 -3.70 11.62
N GLY A 69 2.56 -4.79 11.05
CA GLY A 69 2.38 -6.17 11.56
C GLY A 69 1.94 -7.15 10.47
N GLY A 70 2.19 -8.42 10.75
CA GLY A 70 1.82 -9.52 9.86
C GLY A 70 2.43 -9.45 8.45
N GLY A 71 3.62 -8.87 8.29
CA GLY A 71 4.20 -8.68 6.95
C GLY A 71 3.40 -7.67 6.09
N GLY A 72 2.80 -6.65 6.71
CA GLY A 72 1.98 -5.63 6.05
C GLY A 72 0.48 -5.90 6.08
N ILE A 73 0.04 -7.11 6.47
CA ILE A 73 -1.38 -7.51 6.46
C ILE A 73 -2.24 -6.56 7.29
N ILE A 74 -1.78 -6.12 8.47
CA ILE A 74 -2.57 -5.24 9.35
C ILE A 74 -2.85 -3.89 8.67
N GLY A 75 -1.85 -3.30 8.04
CA GLY A 75 -2.02 -2.04 7.33
C GLY A 75 -2.87 -2.20 6.07
N HIS A 76 -2.62 -3.23 5.27
CA HIS A 76 -3.42 -3.50 4.08
C HIS A 76 -4.88 -3.79 4.43
N GLN A 77 -5.16 -4.59 5.46
CA GLN A 77 -6.53 -4.84 5.92
C GLN A 77 -7.20 -3.54 6.37
N ALA A 78 -6.49 -2.68 7.09
CA ALA A 78 -7.04 -1.42 7.55
C ALA A 78 -7.39 -0.44 6.41
N ILE A 79 -6.72 -0.55 5.26
CA ILE A 79 -7.08 0.19 4.04
C ILE A 79 -8.35 -0.40 3.43
N ALA A 80 -8.43 -1.74 3.32
CA ALA A 80 -9.61 -2.43 2.77
C ALA A 80 -10.89 -2.20 3.61
N ASP A 81 -10.74 -2.13 4.94
CA ASP A 81 -11.86 -1.91 5.87
C ASP A 81 -12.30 -0.44 6.00
N ALA A 82 -11.57 0.49 5.38
CA ALA A 82 -11.88 1.91 5.49
C ALA A 82 -13.14 2.28 4.70
N GLU A 83 -13.88 3.30 5.18
CA GLU A 83 -15.00 3.86 4.42
C GLU A 83 -14.52 4.42 3.07
N PRO A 84 -15.21 4.11 1.96
CA PRO A 84 -14.80 4.54 0.62
C PRO A 84 -15.20 6.00 0.33
N ASP A 85 -14.97 6.90 1.29
CA ASP A 85 -15.32 8.32 1.22
C ASP A 85 -14.18 9.22 0.69
N GLY A 86 -13.01 8.62 0.39
CA GLY A 86 -11.81 9.30 -0.07
C GLY A 86 -10.99 9.97 1.03
N TYR A 87 -11.40 9.93 2.30
CA TYR A 87 -10.65 10.52 3.42
C TYR A 87 -9.74 9.55 4.15
N THR A 88 -9.78 8.27 3.79
CA THR A 88 -8.78 7.27 4.17
C THR A 88 -8.27 6.58 2.93
N ILE A 89 -7.01 6.77 2.64
CA ILE A 89 -6.28 6.12 1.54
C ILE A 89 -5.06 5.41 2.11
N GLY A 90 -4.31 4.67 1.30
CA GLY A 90 -3.12 4.00 1.81
C GLY A 90 -2.17 3.52 0.72
N MET A 91 -1.01 3.09 1.16
CA MET A 91 0.02 2.51 0.30
C MET A 91 -0.15 1.00 0.24
N ILE A 92 -0.38 0.49 -0.95
CA ILE A 92 -0.30 -0.95 -1.20
C ILE A 92 1.11 -1.29 -1.67
N THR A 93 1.67 -2.35 -1.09
CA THR A 93 3.02 -2.81 -1.43
C THR A 93 2.99 -4.20 -2.05
N PHE A 94 4.12 -4.62 -2.60
CA PHE A 94 4.30 -5.88 -3.31
C PHE A 94 3.77 -7.10 -2.55
N GLU A 95 3.87 -7.10 -1.22
CA GLU A 95 3.49 -8.24 -0.37
C GLU A 95 2.03 -8.65 -0.55
N LEU A 96 1.13 -7.71 -0.90
CA LEU A 96 -0.26 -8.02 -1.20
C LEU A 96 -0.39 -9.14 -2.25
N SER A 97 0.46 -9.14 -3.27
CA SER A 97 0.46 -10.15 -4.33
C SER A 97 0.86 -11.55 -3.85
N THR A 98 1.49 -11.64 -2.67
CA THR A 98 2.01 -12.91 -2.13
C THR A 98 1.09 -13.55 -1.10
N TYR A 99 0.20 -12.79 -0.46
CA TYR A 99 -0.58 -13.27 0.70
C TYR A 99 -1.37 -14.54 0.43
N LYS A 100 -2.15 -14.54 -0.64
CA LYS A 100 -2.98 -15.70 -1.01
C LYS A 100 -2.13 -16.93 -1.37
N HIS A 101 -1.00 -16.73 -2.04
CA HIS A 101 -0.09 -17.81 -2.42
C HIS A 101 0.63 -18.42 -1.20
N LEU A 102 0.88 -17.61 -0.17
CA LEU A 102 1.50 -18.05 1.08
C LEU A 102 0.47 -18.55 2.11
N GLY A 103 -0.84 -18.38 1.84
CA GLY A 103 -1.91 -18.72 2.78
C GLY A 103 -1.90 -17.87 4.05
N THR A 104 -1.39 -16.63 3.97
CA THR A 104 -1.28 -15.73 5.13
C THR A 104 -2.45 -14.75 5.24
N SER A 105 -3.11 -14.43 4.14
CA SER A 105 -4.33 -13.62 4.08
C SER A 105 -5.06 -13.88 2.76
N GLU A 106 -6.39 -13.65 2.77
CA GLU A 106 -7.23 -13.71 1.57
C GLU A 106 -7.27 -12.38 0.80
N LEU A 107 -6.67 -11.31 1.32
CA LEU A 107 -6.62 -10.01 0.66
C LEU A 107 -5.98 -10.10 -0.73
N THR A 108 -6.62 -9.44 -1.69
CA THR A 108 -6.18 -9.36 -3.08
C THR A 108 -6.25 -7.92 -3.59
N TYR A 109 -5.81 -7.68 -4.79
CA TYR A 109 -5.94 -6.36 -5.44
C TYR A 109 -7.43 -5.97 -5.72
N GLU A 110 -8.34 -6.94 -5.73
CA GLU A 110 -9.77 -6.73 -5.95
C GLU A 110 -10.47 -6.06 -4.76
N ASP A 111 -9.82 -6.05 -3.59
CA ASP A 111 -10.33 -5.41 -2.38
C ASP A 111 -10.04 -3.90 -2.35
N TYR A 112 -9.42 -3.35 -3.40
CA TYR A 112 -8.97 -1.95 -3.45
C TYR A 112 -9.28 -1.29 -4.78
N GLU A 113 -9.47 0.04 -4.76
CA GLU A 113 -9.50 0.88 -5.94
C GLU A 113 -8.14 1.57 -6.12
N PRO A 114 -7.30 1.17 -7.12
CA PRO A 114 -5.98 1.73 -7.30
C PRO A 114 -6.04 3.14 -7.91
N LEU A 115 -5.45 4.12 -7.24
CA LEU A 115 -5.40 5.50 -7.71
C LEU A 115 -4.21 5.74 -8.67
N CYS A 116 -3.01 5.35 -8.24
CA CYS A 116 -1.80 5.51 -9.05
C CYS A 116 -0.67 4.60 -8.55
N ARG A 117 0.35 4.43 -9.40
CA ARG A 117 1.60 3.80 -9.00
C ARG A 117 2.60 4.88 -8.55
N VAL A 118 2.97 4.85 -7.27
CA VAL A 118 3.86 5.86 -6.67
C VAL A 118 5.31 5.63 -7.08
N ASN A 119 5.80 4.38 -7.01
CA ASN A 119 7.17 4.02 -7.40
C ASN A 119 7.25 2.60 -7.96
N THR A 120 8.45 2.23 -8.40
CA THR A 120 8.81 0.86 -8.77
C THR A 120 10.18 0.56 -8.18
N ASP A 121 10.24 -0.49 -7.36
CA ASP A 121 11.48 -0.99 -6.78
C ASP A 121 11.86 -2.32 -7.45
N ALA A 122 13.10 -2.41 -7.90
CA ALA A 122 13.67 -3.66 -8.38
C ALA A 122 14.28 -4.43 -7.20
N ALA A 123 13.97 -5.73 -7.10
CA ALA A 123 14.66 -6.60 -6.16
C ALA A 123 16.14 -6.72 -6.53
N ALA A 124 17.03 -6.63 -5.54
CA ALA A 124 18.46 -6.77 -5.74
C ALA A 124 19.05 -7.75 -4.73
N ILE A 125 20.05 -8.51 -5.17
CA ILE A 125 20.89 -9.31 -4.29
C ILE A 125 22.14 -8.49 -3.97
N THR A 126 22.34 -8.22 -2.69
CA THR A 126 23.52 -7.47 -2.22
C THR A 126 24.39 -8.38 -1.37
N VAL A 127 25.67 -8.37 -1.63
CA VAL A 127 26.69 -9.12 -0.86
C VAL A 127 27.77 -8.18 -0.34
N ASN A 128 28.47 -8.60 0.73
CA ASN A 128 29.62 -7.84 1.21
C ASN A 128 30.70 -7.79 0.12
N ALA A 129 31.22 -6.61 -0.19
CA ALA A 129 32.15 -6.39 -1.29
C ALA A 129 33.50 -7.12 -1.09
N GLU A 130 34.03 -7.13 0.15
CA GLU A 130 35.28 -7.83 0.47
C GLU A 130 35.10 -9.34 0.38
N TRP A 131 33.98 -9.86 0.85
CA TRP A 131 33.64 -11.27 0.73
C TRP A 131 33.50 -11.69 -0.74
N ALA A 132 32.81 -10.92 -1.56
CA ALA A 132 32.65 -11.20 -2.98
C ALA A 132 34.00 -11.23 -3.69
N LYS A 133 34.88 -10.24 -3.40
CA LYS A 133 36.22 -10.17 -3.95
C LYS A 133 37.09 -11.37 -3.53
N ALA A 134 37.04 -11.78 -2.25
CA ALA A 134 37.78 -12.92 -1.73
C ALA A 134 37.37 -14.25 -2.38
N ASN A 135 36.12 -14.36 -2.87
CA ASN A 135 35.60 -15.56 -3.50
C ASN A 135 35.47 -15.41 -5.05
N ASN A 136 36.08 -14.39 -5.62
CA ASN A 136 36.06 -14.10 -7.07
C ASN A 136 34.62 -13.98 -7.67
N ILE A 137 33.67 -13.48 -6.87
CA ILE A 137 32.27 -13.27 -7.30
C ILE A 137 32.17 -11.87 -7.88
N THR A 138 31.93 -11.75 -9.19
CA THR A 138 31.85 -10.48 -9.93
C THR A 138 30.45 -10.19 -10.47
N ASP A 139 29.58 -11.20 -10.50
CA ASP A 139 28.23 -11.10 -11.05
C ASP A 139 27.29 -12.13 -10.40
N LEU A 140 26.02 -12.11 -10.80
CA LEU A 140 24.99 -13.02 -10.29
C LEU A 140 25.26 -14.47 -10.64
N ALA A 141 25.84 -14.76 -11.81
CA ALA A 141 26.11 -16.12 -12.24
C ALA A 141 27.19 -16.74 -11.33
N GLY A 142 28.29 -16.01 -11.11
CA GLY A 142 29.34 -16.41 -10.17
C GLY A 142 28.84 -16.60 -8.73
N PHE A 143 27.89 -15.73 -8.29
CA PHE A 143 27.27 -15.91 -6.97
C PHE A 143 26.43 -17.20 -6.91
N ILE A 144 25.63 -17.49 -7.93
CA ILE A 144 24.83 -18.72 -7.99
C ILE A 144 25.72 -19.97 -7.99
N ASP A 145 26.80 -19.95 -8.77
CA ASP A 145 27.74 -21.07 -8.84
C ASP A 145 28.48 -21.29 -7.51
N TYR A 146 28.84 -20.20 -6.83
CA TYR A 146 29.36 -20.26 -5.47
C TYR A 146 28.34 -20.92 -4.51
N CYS A 147 27.09 -20.49 -4.51
CA CYS A 147 26.05 -21.07 -3.65
C CYS A 147 25.83 -22.58 -3.91
N LYS A 148 25.89 -23.01 -5.19
CA LYS A 148 25.79 -24.44 -5.55
C LYS A 148 26.97 -25.25 -5.04
N ALA A 149 28.18 -24.67 -5.08
CA ALA A 149 29.39 -25.33 -4.61
C ALA A 149 29.49 -25.40 -3.05
N HIS A 150 28.77 -24.48 -2.36
CA HIS A 150 28.83 -24.33 -0.91
C HIS A 150 27.41 -24.35 -0.30
N PRO A 151 26.68 -25.48 -0.40
CA PRO A 151 25.31 -25.58 0.05
C PRO A 151 25.20 -25.36 1.57
N GLY A 152 24.33 -24.42 1.97
CA GLY A 152 24.06 -24.09 3.36
C GLY A 152 25.07 -23.14 4.03
N GLU A 153 26.15 -22.73 3.36
CA GLU A 153 27.13 -21.79 3.91
C GLU A 153 26.71 -20.32 3.75
N VAL A 154 25.95 -20.00 2.69
CA VAL A 154 25.49 -18.63 2.44
C VAL A 154 24.16 -18.40 3.15
N GLN A 155 24.15 -17.41 4.04
CA GLN A 155 22.93 -16.97 4.73
C GLN A 155 22.39 -15.71 4.05
N MET A 156 21.09 -15.72 3.77
CA MET A 156 20.38 -14.56 3.23
C MET A 156 19.56 -13.86 4.31
N GLY A 157 19.76 -12.54 4.46
CA GLY A 157 18.93 -11.69 5.27
C GLY A 157 17.87 -11.04 4.40
N GLY A 158 16.65 -10.93 4.92
CA GLY A 158 15.55 -10.19 4.28
C GLY A 158 14.91 -9.24 5.27
N SER A 159 14.26 -8.22 4.77
CA SER A 159 13.55 -7.20 5.57
C SER A 159 12.16 -7.65 6.04
N SER A 160 11.64 -8.75 5.54
CA SER A 160 10.33 -9.29 5.89
C SER A 160 10.44 -10.67 6.55
N ASN A 161 9.45 -11.00 7.40
CA ASN A 161 9.34 -12.31 8.04
C ASN A 161 8.83 -13.39 7.07
N MET A 162 9.00 -13.22 5.76
CA MET A 162 8.70 -14.28 4.81
C MET A 162 9.59 -15.48 5.12
N PRO A 163 9.02 -16.66 5.35
CA PRO A 163 9.81 -17.88 5.48
C PRO A 163 10.47 -18.15 4.12
N ILE A 164 11.72 -17.74 4.01
CA ILE A 164 12.56 -18.22 2.92
C ILE A 164 12.79 -19.69 3.27
N ASP A 165 12.20 -20.58 2.48
CA ASP A 165 12.42 -22.01 2.65
C ASP A 165 13.91 -22.31 2.48
N ARG A 166 14.60 -22.53 3.61
CA ARG A 166 16.02 -22.89 3.64
C ARG A 166 16.29 -24.28 3.05
N LYS A 167 15.25 -25.01 2.65
CA LYS A 167 15.36 -26.36 2.09
C LYS A 167 15.40 -26.39 0.56
N SER A 168 15.14 -25.28 -0.14
CA SER A 168 15.20 -25.25 -1.60
C SER A 168 16.61 -25.27 -2.20
N GLY A 169 17.64 -25.45 -1.36
CA GLY A 169 19.03 -25.68 -1.79
C GLY A 169 19.38 -27.15 -2.07
N SER A 170 18.40 -28.04 -2.04
CA SER A 170 18.60 -29.47 -2.34
C SER A 170 17.75 -29.90 -3.54
N ALA A 171 18.18 -29.58 -4.73
CA ALA A 171 17.82 -30.29 -5.96
C ALA A 171 19.03 -30.31 -6.91
#